data_a9af036ba2759c64b39b0279ddf8b664
#
_entry.id   a9af036ba2759c64b39b0279ddf8b664
#
_cell.length_a   1.000
_cell.length_b   1.000
_cell.length_c   1.000
_cell.angle_alpha   90.00
_cell.angle_beta   90.00
_cell.angle_gamma   90.00
#
_symmetry.space_group_name_H-M   'P 1'
#
loop_
_entity.id
_entity.type
_entity.pdbx_description
1 polymer ?
#
loop_
_entity_poly.entity_id
_entity_poly.type
_entity_poly.pdbx_seq_one_letter_code
_entity_poly.pdbx_strand_id
1 'polypeptide(L)'
;MRKKILLTSILVGSMLTAATAAYAHDAMEEEGINKEERAPFDHEAIERLGEPEQSGSKNLKNLHEVAAEQIAEIDGVQNNTADVYAHQGFAYLGTHTANGANGGVRIFDLQDPTNPEEIGQIAADIPYTWQEKVIVKRVNTPDFKGDLAVVSLQQTSRNNADRPDSVGGALLYDVTDPYNPERLGFYELDRAITGTHELYLTTQGNQALMLLSNPYADFYTNGAEKDFQIIDVSNPAEPEKLWEFDPRMLPEVDESFNGYHWDAPDGHTRPVFNHSVITDNNGQYAYVSMWDLGTVIFDIRNPEEPEYLGRTEYADDQKGAAHSAAVARGGNILIETREIANPHGEGFEDAYGYTRIFDISDKSNPELLSEFTTELTFDFIGTTFANTVHDPKVHGNTLYLSYYAGGVIAVDITNPSEPEEIARYTPDESNVWGVFVDRNYVLASDMGQGLKVLQKNNGNSNPGNAQRQH
;
A
#
# COMPACT_ATOMS: atom_id res chain seq x y z
N MET A 1 -59.28 -6.49 -19.00
CA MET A 1 -58.36 -6.77 -17.89
C MET A 1 -56.92 -6.75 -18.40
N ARG A 2 -56.24 -5.64 -18.22
CA ARG A 2 -54.82 -5.49 -18.57
C ARG A 2 -53.99 -5.65 -17.30
N LYS A 3 -53.20 -6.72 -17.24
CA LYS A 3 -52.21 -6.91 -16.15
C LYS A 3 -51.05 -5.97 -16.39
N LYS A 4 -50.80 -5.07 -15.45
CA LYS A 4 -49.56 -4.29 -15.35
C LYS A 4 -48.47 -5.24 -14.85
N ILE A 5 -47.44 -5.43 -15.65
CA ILE A 5 -46.18 -6.06 -15.22
C ILE A 5 -45.34 -4.92 -14.63
N LEU A 6 -45.08 -5.01 -13.34
CA LEU A 6 -44.14 -4.15 -12.63
C LEU A 6 -42.73 -4.68 -12.94
N LEU A 7 -41.92 -3.91 -13.69
CA LEU A 7 -40.49 -4.15 -13.77
C LEU A 7 -39.87 -3.64 -12.47
N THR A 8 -39.47 -4.58 -11.63
CA THR A 8 -38.52 -4.31 -10.55
C THR A 8 -37.13 -4.44 -11.17
N SER A 9 -36.50 -3.34 -11.50
CA SER A 9 -35.11 -3.30 -11.87
C SER A 9 -34.29 -3.51 -10.57
N ILE A 10 -33.60 -4.62 -10.55
CA ILE A 10 -32.73 -5.03 -9.44
C ILE A 10 -31.44 -4.21 -9.57
N LEU A 11 -31.26 -3.32 -8.62
CA LEU A 11 -29.93 -2.76 -8.28
C LEU A 11 -29.12 -3.91 -7.63
N VAL A 12 -28.33 -4.63 -8.38
CA VAL A 12 -27.44 -5.71 -7.92
C VAL A 12 -26.02 -5.52 -8.48
N GLY A 13 -25.70 -4.32 -8.92
CA GLY A 13 -24.41 -4.06 -9.56
C GLY A 13 -23.27 -3.59 -8.66
N SER A 14 -23.57 -2.92 -7.54
CA SER A 14 -22.53 -2.21 -6.78
C SER A 14 -22.08 -2.88 -5.47
N MET A 15 -22.71 -3.95 -5.03
CA MET A 15 -22.33 -4.63 -3.78
C MET A 15 -21.25 -5.73 -3.94
N LEU A 16 -20.87 -6.12 -5.16
CA LEU A 16 -19.87 -7.18 -5.36
C LEU A 16 -18.42 -6.68 -5.40
N THR A 17 -18.18 -5.41 -5.67
CA THR A 17 -16.81 -4.92 -5.91
C THR A 17 -16.06 -4.55 -4.63
N ALA A 18 -16.76 -4.06 -3.61
CA ALA A 18 -16.11 -3.77 -2.31
C ALA A 18 -15.76 -5.02 -1.52
N ALA A 19 -16.53 -6.11 -1.70
CA ALA A 19 -16.25 -7.38 -1.05
C ALA A 19 -14.99 -8.07 -1.59
N THR A 20 -14.58 -7.79 -2.84
CA THR A 20 -13.40 -8.45 -3.45
C THR A 20 -12.07 -7.88 -2.98
N ALA A 21 -12.00 -6.63 -2.55
CA ALA A 21 -10.77 -6.03 -2.06
C ALA A 21 -10.43 -6.50 -0.64
N ALA A 22 -11.42 -6.49 0.25
CA ALA A 22 -11.29 -7.10 1.58
C ALA A 22 -11.02 -8.62 1.49
N TYR A 23 -11.60 -9.28 0.45
CA TYR A 23 -11.35 -10.70 0.19
C TYR A 23 -9.94 -11.01 -0.28
N ALA A 24 -9.23 -10.11 -0.93
CA ALA A 24 -7.86 -10.38 -1.38
C ALA A 24 -6.87 -10.33 -0.20
N HIS A 25 -7.03 -9.38 0.73
CA HIS A 25 -6.28 -9.35 1.97
C HIS A 25 -6.70 -10.47 2.94
N ASP A 26 -8.01 -10.68 3.14
CA ASP A 26 -8.54 -11.82 3.90
C ASP A 26 -8.11 -13.17 3.30
N ALA A 27 -7.98 -13.31 1.98
CA ALA A 27 -7.50 -14.54 1.36
C ALA A 27 -6.00 -14.77 1.61
N MET A 28 -5.20 -13.74 1.72
CA MET A 28 -3.79 -13.85 2.11
C MET A 28 -3.66 -14.21 3.59
N GLU A 29 -4.53 -13.69 4.47
CA GLU A 29 -4.60 -14.07 5.88
C GLU A 29 -5.31 -15.44 6.11
N GLU A 30 -6.34 -15.80 5.32
CA GLU A 30 -7.14 -17.01 5.56
C GLU A 30 -6.46 -18.33 5.16
N GLU A 31 -5.49 -18.35 4.26
CA GLU A 31 -4.81 -19.59 3.86
C GLU A 31 -3.87 -20.14 4.94
N GLY A 32 -3.47 -19.34 5.92
CA GLY A 32 -2.62 -19.76 7.06
C GLY A 32 -3.37 -20.01 8.37
N ILE A 33 -4.63 -19.59 8.52
CA ILE A 33 -5.37 -19.63 9.79
C ILE A 33 -6.47 -20.70 9.75
N ASN A 34 -6.45 -21.58 10.75
CA ASN A 34 -7.48 -22.60 10.95
C ASN A 34 -8.83 -21.92 11.25
N LYS A 35 -9.84 -22.12 10.39
CA LYS A 35 -11.16 -21.45 10.44
C LYS A 35 -11.97 -21.65 11.75
N GLU A 36 -11.48 -22.46 12.69
CA GLU A 36 -12.19 -22.80 13.92
C GLU A 36 -11.94 -21.84 15.09
N GLU A 37 -11.04 -20.85 14.98
CA GLU A 37 -10.66 -19.95 16.08
C GLU A 37 -11.17 -18.51 15.97
N ARG A 38 -12.10 -18.21 15.09
CA ARG A 38 -12.70 -16.86 15.06
C ARG A 38 -13.58 -16.63 16.30
N ALA A 39 -13.16 -15.70 17.16
CA ALA A 39 -14.01 -15.25 18.25
C ALA A 39 -15.30 -14.62 17.69
N PRO A 40 -16.47 -14.88 18.30
CA PRO A 40 -17.72 -14.26 17.85
C PRO A 40 -17.64 -12.74 18.03
N PHE A 41 -18.19 -12.02 17.06
CA PHE A 41 -18.31 -10.56 17.05
C PHE A 41 -18.90 -10.04 18.37
N ASP A 42 -18.14 -9.22 19.12
CA ASP A 42 -18.56 -8.70 20.43
C ASP A 42 -19.29 -7.37 20.27
N HIS A 43 -20.62 -7.44 20.21
CA HIS A 43 -21.49 -6.27 20.19
C HIS A 43 -21.37 -5.38 21.44
N GLU A 44 -21.01 -5.96 22.60
CA GLU A 44 -20.89 -5.19 23.85
C GLU A 44 -19.65 -4.28 23.88
N ALA A 45 -18.61 -4.59 23.11
CA ALA A 45 -17.45 -3.74 22.97
C ALA A 45 -17.78 -2.44 22.23
N ILE A 46 -18.70 -2.48 21.27
CA ILE A 46 -19.16 -1.31 20.51
C ILE A 46 -19.99 -0.37 21.41
N GLU A 47 -20.86 -0.90 22.27
CA GLU A 47 -21.67 -0.09 23.18
C GLU A 47 -20.81 0.65 24.22
N ARG A 48 -19.62 0.11 24.56
CA ARG A 48 -18.67 0.75 25.49
C ARG A 48 -17.95 1.95 24.92
N LEU A 49 -17.84 2.07 23.60
CA LEU A 49 -17.18 3.18 22.92
C LEU A 49 -18.09 4.41 22.75
N GLY A 50 -19.38 4.31 23.08
CA GLY A 50 -20.40 5.33 22.85
C GLY A 50 -20.84 5.37 21.39
N GLU A 51 -22.10 5.74 21.14
CA GLU A 51 -22.55 5.98 19.77
C GLU A 51 -21.70 7.14 19.18
N PRO A 52 -21.05 6.94 18.01
CA PRO A 52 -20.39 8.03 17.33
C PRO A 52 -21.44 9.12 17.07
N GLU A 53 -21.17 10.34 17.49
CA GLU A 53 -22.00 11.47 17.07
C GLU A 53 -22.07 11.41 15.54
N GLN A 54 -23.27 11.30 14.96
CA GLN A 54 -23.46 11.35 13.51
C GLN A 54 -22.80 12.63 13.03
N SER A 55 -21.55 12.55 12.62
CA SER A 55 -20.88 13.65 11.96
C SER A 55 -21.53 13.78 10.59
N GLY A 56 -22.49 14.69 10.50
CA GLY A 56 -22.92 15.17 9.19
C GLY A 56 -21.66 15.54 8.42
N SER A 57 -21.52 15.08 7.17
CA SER A 57 -20.35 15.21 6.30
C SER A 57 -19.68 16.57 6.50
N LYS A 58 -18.73 16.67 7.40
CA LYS A 58 -17.82 17.79 7.51
C LYS A 58 -16.87 17.62 6.34
N ASN A 59 -17.25 18.10 5.15
CA ASN A 59 -16.30 18.40 4.11
C ASN A 59 -15.24 19.30 4.72
N LEU A 60 -14.18 18.70 5.24
CA LEU A 60 -13.04 19.44 5.73
C LEU A 60 -12.45 20.18 4.54
N LYS A 61 -12.40 21.46 4.67
CA LYS A 61 -12.46 22.53 3.69
C LYS A 61 -11.31 22.62 2.69
N ASN A 62 -10.39 21.64 2.60
CA ASN A 62 -9.11 21.89 1.98
C ASN A 62 -8.64 20.89 0.92
N LEU A 63 -9.31 19.77 0.71
CA LEU A 63 -9.08 18.89 -0.44
C LEU A 63 -10.34 18.81 -1.30
N HIS A 64 -10.19 19.00 -2.59
CA HIS A 64 -11.30 18.84 -3.55
C HIS A 64 -10.80 18.17 -4.82
N GLU A 65 -11.63 17.34 -5.40
CA GLU A 65 -11.39 16.71 -6.68
C GLU A 65 -11.41 17.76 -7.80
N VAL A 66 -10.38 17.74 -8.63
CA VAL A 66 -10.29 18.58 -9.83
C VAL A 66 -10.40 17.75 -11.10
N ALA A 67 -10.09 16.47 -11.04
CA ALA A 67 -10.28 15.51 -12.12
C ALA A 67 -10.41 14.09 -11.56
N ALA A 68 -11.05 13.22 -12.35
CA ALA A 68 -11.14 11.79 -12.11
C ALA A 68 -11.17 11.03 -13.43
N GLU A 69 -10.42 9.94 -13.50
CA GLU A 69 -10.41 9.02 -14.64
C GLU A 69 -10.73 7.61 -14.18
N GLN A 70 -11.78 7.03 -14.75
CA GLN A 70 -12.15 5.65 -14.51
C GLN A 70 -11.33 4.73 -15.41
N ILE A 71 -10.87 3.61 -14.85
CA ILE A 71 -10.26 2.55 -15.65
C ILE A 71 -11.35 1.74 -16.34
N ALA A 72 -11.21 1.55 -17.65
CA ALA A 72 -12.14 0.77 -18.45
C ALA A 72 -12.21 -0.69 -17.98
N GLU A 73 -13.39 -1.29 -18.15
CA GLU A 73 -13.54 -2.73 -18.01
C GLU A 73 -12.62 -3.49 -19.00
N ILE A 74 -12.02 -4.58 -18.55
CA ILE A 74 -11.29 -5.52 -19.40
C ILE A 74 -12.11 -6.80 -19.49
N ASP A 75 -12.46 -7.20 -20.73
CA ASP A 75 -13.26 -8.40 -20.99
C ASP A 75 -14.57 -8.49 -20.19
N GLY A 76 -15.19 -7.35 -19.90
CA GLY A 76 -16.42 -7.25 -19.12
C GLY A 76 -16.23 -7.40 -17.60
N VAL A 77 -14.99 -7.37 -17.13
CA VAL A 77 -14.63 -7.35 -15.70
C VAL A 77 -14.17 -5.95 -15.35
N GLN A 78 -14.75 -5.40 -14.29
CA GLN A 78 -14.29 -4.12 -13.76
C GLN A 78 -12.86 -4.26 -13.24
N ASN A 79 -11.96 -3.37 -13.69
CA ASN A 79 -10.65 -3.25 -13.11
C ASN A 79 -10.74 -2.44 -11.82
N ASN A 80 -10.21 -3.01 -10.76
CA ASN A 80 -9.91 -2.25 -9.56
C ASN A 80 -8.52 -1.63 -9.69
N THR A 81 -8.31 -0.46 -9.10
CA THR A 81 -6.99 0.13 -9.00
C THR A 81 -6.26 -0.40 -7.77
N ALA A 82 -4.95 -0.44 -7.85
CA ALA A 82 -4.06 -0.66 -6.71
C ALA A 82 -3.35 0.66 -6.38
N ASP A 83 -2.05 0.68 -6.10
CA ASP A 83 -1.34 1.90 -5.73
C ASP A 83 -1.13 2.88 -6.91
N VAL A 84 -0.83 4.13 -6.60
CA VAL A 84 -0.53 5.19 -7.54
C VAL A 84 0.84 5.79 -7.27
N TYR A 85 1.61 6.02 -8.33
CA TYR A 85 2.91 6.71 -8.30
C TYR A 85 2.94 7.80 -9.36
N ALA A 86 3.71 8.87 -9.13
CA ALA A 86 3.92 9.88 -10.16
C ALA A 86 5.41 10.22 -10.33
N HIS A 87 5.79 10.44 -11.58
CA HIS A 87 7.14 10.81 -11.96
C HIS A 87 7.13 11.74 -13.17
N GLN A 88 7.77 12.91 -13.05
CA GLN A 88 7.95 13.89 -14.13
C GLN A 88 6.67 14.28 -14.89
N GLY A 89 5.54 14.36 -14.18
CA GLY A 89 4.26 14.76 -14.79
C GLY A 89 3.48 13.62 -15.43
N PHE A 90 3.83 12.37 -15.13
CA PHE A 90 3.08 11.18 -15.48
C PHE A 90 2.67 10.42 -14.22
N ALA A 91 1.44 9.89 -14.20
CA ALA A 91 1.00 8.97 -13.18
C ALA A 91 1.04 7.53 -13.68
N TYR A 92 1.40 6.65 -12.79
CA TYR A 92 1.45 5.20 -12.97
C TYR A 92 0.49 4.59 -11.96
N LEU A 93 -0.56 3.95 -12.44
CA LEU A 93 -1.65 3.43 -11.64
C LEU A 93 -1.68 1.91 -11.74
N GLY A 94 -1.37 1.24 -10.64
CA GLY A 94 -1.46 -0.21 -10.54
C GLY A 94 -2.91 -0.70 -10.66
N THR A 95 -3.08 -1.96 -11.02
CA THR A 95 -4.41 -2.57 -11.08
C THR A 95 -4.47 -3.87 -10.32
N HIS A 96 -5.62 -4.09 -9.70
CA HIS A 96 -5.99 -5.30 -9.01
C HIS A 96 -7.21 -5.92 -9.68
N THR A 97 -7.00 -6.92 -10.52
CA THR A 97 -8.06 -7.52 -11.33
C THR A 97 -8.28 -8.97 -10.94
N ALA A 98 -9.50 -9.33 -10.58
CA ALA A 98 -9.87 -10.71 -10.34
C ALA A 98 -10.11 -11.47 -11.66
N ASN A 99 -10.11 -12.81 -11.60
CA ASN A 99 -10.62 -13.72 -12.65
C ASN A 99 -9.84 -13.76 -13.97
N GLY A 100 -8.51 -13.62 -13.93
CA GLY A 100 -7.65 -13.93 -15.07
C GLY A 100 -7.43 -12.79 -16.05
N ALA A 101 -8.20 -11.72 -15.99
CA ALA A 101 -7.86 -10.48 -16.68
C ALA A 101 -6.66 -9.82 -15.98
N ASN A 102 -5.83 -9.10 -16.71
CA ASN A 102 -4.74 -8.31 -16.15
C ASN A 102 -4.85 -6.89 -16.69
N GLY A 103 -5.00 -5.93 -15.77
CA GLY A 103 -5.08 -4.51 -16.10
C GLY A 103 -3.73 -3.86 -16.35
N GLY A 104 -2.65 -4.45 -15.88
CA GLY A 104 -1.32 -3.89 -15.93
C GLY A 104 -1.19 -2.64 -15.04
N VAL A 105 -0.17 -1.85 -15.33
CA VAL A 105 -0.03 -0.48 -14.80
C VAL A 105 -0.46 0.49 -15.89
N ARG A 106 -1.44 1.35 -15.61
CA ARG A 106 -1.92 2.40 -16.51
C ARG A 106 -1.05 3.64 -16.39
N ILE A 107 -0.72 4.25 -17.52
CA ILE A 107 0.11 5.46 -17.59
C ILE A 107 -0.77 6.62 -18.03
N PHE A 108 -0.76 7.69 -17.22
CA PHE A 108 -1.51 8.92 -17.50
C PHE A 108 -0.56 10.10 -17.67
N ASP A 109 -0.79 10.92 -18.70
CA ASP A 109 -0.18 12.24 -18.83
C ASP A 109 -0.88 13.21 -17.88
N LEU A 110 -0.12 13.85 -16.98
CA LEU A 110 -0.56 14.85 -16.02
C LEU A 110 0.04 16.24 -16.31
N GLN A 111 0.43 16.56 -17.54
CA GLN A 111 0.91 17.91 -17.86
C GLN A 111 -0.19 18.93 -17.61
N ASP A 112 -1.45 18.57 -17.88
CA ASP A 112 -2.62 19.25 -17.34
C ASP A 112 -3.31 18.32 -16.31
N PRO A 113 -3.04 18.48 -15.00
CA PRO A 113 -3.60 17.61 -13.97
C PRO A 113 -5.13 17.74 -13.81
N THR A 114 -5.75 18.76 -14.43
CA THR A 114 -7.21 18.90 -14.44
C THR A 114 -7.87 18.16 -15.60
N ASN A 115 -7.07 17.57 -16.48
CA ASN A 115 -7.51 16.76 -17.62
C ASN A 115 -6.48 15.63 -17.87
N PRO A 116 -6.33 14.66 -16.93
CA PRO A 116 -5.42 13.54 -17.13
C PRO A 116 -5.81 12.73 -18.37
N GLU A 117 -4.81 12.28 -19.13
CA GLU A 117 -5.02 11.48 -20.34
C GLU A 117 -4.32 10.13 -20.22
N GLU A 118 -5.05 9.02 -20.31
CA GLU A 118 -4.43 7.69 -20.38
C GLU A 118 -3.70 7.53 -21.71
N ILE A 119 -2.37 7.32 -21.66
CA ILE A 119 -1.50 7.25 -22.83
C ILE A 119 -1.02 5.82 -23.13
N GLY A 120 -1.17 4.88 -22.20
CA GLY A 120 -0.72 3.51 -22.38
C GLY A 120 -0.75 2.68 -21.12
N GLN A 121 -0.20 1.47 -21.24
CA GLN A 121 -0.10 0.51 -20.14
C GLN A 121 1.15 -0.36 -20.27
N ILE A 122 1.66 -0.85 -19.14
CA ILE A 122 2.73 -1.85 -19.04
C ILE A 122 2.26 -3.02 -18.18
N ALA A 123 2.98 -4.15 -18.24
CA ALA A 123 2.74 -5.36 -17.43
C ALA A 123 1.35 -6.02 -17.61
N ALA A 124 0.60 -5.72 -18.68
CA ALA A 124 -0.75 -6.23 -18.90
C ALA A 124 -0.81 -7.59 -19.62
N ASP A 125 0.33 -8.16 -19.98
CA ASP A 125 0.44 -9.36 -20.83
C ASP A 125 0.55 -10.67 -20.05
N ILE A 126 0.59 -10.62 -18.70
CA ILE A 126 0.72 -11.79 -17.84
C ILE A 126 -0.62 -12.04 -17.12
N PRO A 127 -1.40 -13.05 -17.53
CA PRO A 127 -2.74 -13.27 -16.98
C PRO A 127 -2.71 -13.76 -15.54
N TYR A 128 -3.79 -13.53 -14.80
CA TYR A 128 -3.98 -13.92 -13.39
C TYR A 128 -3.00 -13.28 -12.42
N THR A 129 -2.47 -12.13 -12.78
CA THR A 129 -1.61 -11.32 -11.93
C THR A 129 -2.19 -9.92 -11.73
N TRP A 130 -1.80 -9.31 -10.65
CA TRP A 130 -2.05 -7.91 -10.35
C TRP A 130 -0.74 -7.19 -10.12
N GLN A 131 -0.79 -5.89 -10.23
CA GLN A 131 0.35 -5.00 -10.07
C GLN A 131 0.01 -4.03 -8.94
N GLU A 132 0.35 -4.46 -7.72
CA GLU A 132 0.10 -3.67 -6.52
C GLU A 132 0.89 -2.38 -6.54
N LYS A 133 2.20 -2.49 -6.71
CA LYS A 133 3.13 -1.38 -6.60
C LYS A 133 3.90 -1.13 -7.89
N VAL A 134 4.04 0.15 -8.22
CA VAL A 134 4.96 0.63 -9.25
C VAL A 134 5.77 1.79 -8.71
N ILE A 135 7.07 1.77 -8.91
CA ILE A 135 7.99 2.86 -8.55
C ILE A 135 8.79 3.25 -9.78
N VAL A 136 8.85 4.55 -10.06
CA VAL A 136 9.61 5.09 -11.19
C VAL A 136 10.67 6.05 -10.67
N LYS A 137 11.93 5.82 -11.03
CA LYS A 137 13.04 6.73 -10.68
C LYS A 137 14.00 6.95 -11.82
N ARG A 138 14.61 8.13 -11.85
CA ARG A 138 15.76 8.38 -12.68
C ARG A 138 16.95 7.56 -12.20
N VAL A 139 17.47 6.70 -13.06
CA VAL A 139 18.61 5.82 -12.82
C VAL A 139 19.77 6.21 -13.72
N ASN A 140 20.99 6.17 -13.20
CA ASN A 140 22.22 6.44 -13.95
C ASN A 140 23.32 5.49 -13.47
N THR A 141 23.33 4.30 -14.05
CA THR A 141 24.32 3.26 -13.82
C THR A 141 25.25 3.11 -15.04
N PRO A 142 26.28 2.27 -14.98
CA PRO A 142 27.09 1.94 -16.17
C PRO A 142 26.26 1.32 -17.30
N ASP A 143 25.22 0.53 -16.98
CA ASP A 143 24.48 -0.31 -17.92
C ASP A 143 23.14 0.28 -18.32
N PHE A 144 22.58 1.23 -17.52
CA PHE A 144 21.31 1.89 -17.82
C PHE A 144 21.32 3.37 -17.44
N LYS A 145 20.75 4.21 -18.32
CA LYS A 145 20.55 5.65 -18.09
C LYS A 145 19.20 6.09 -18.59
N GLY A 146 18.25 6.19 -17.68
CA GLY A 146 16.87 6.51 -18.05
C GLY A 146 15.97 6.60 -16.84
N ASP A 147 14.69 6.66 -17.08
CA ASP A 147 13.65 6.52 -16.05
C ASP A 147 13.24 5.05 -15.99
N LEU A 148 13.65 4.38 -14.91
CA LEU A 148 13.37 2.97 -14.68
C LEU A 148 12.08 2.83 -13.87
N ALA A 149 11.11 2.09 -14.41
CA ALA A 149 9.95 1.61 -13.67
C ALA A 149 10.19 0.17 -13.22
N VAL A 150 9.97 -0.08 -11.93
CA VAL A 150 9.86 -1.42 -11.36
C VAL A 150 8.42 -1.66 -10.96
N VAL A 151 7.88 -2.82 -11.32
CA VAL A 151 6.46 -3.17 -11.17
C VAL A 151 6.34 -4.50 -10.45
N SER A 152 5.62 -4.52 -9.34
CA SER A 152 5.32 -5.77 -8.64
C SER A 152 4.41 -6.66 -9.50
N LEU A 153 4.62 -7.95 -9.43
CA LEU A 153 3.84 -8.94 -10.13
C LEU A 153 3.45 -10.04 -9.14
N GLN A 154 2.19 -10.00 -8.72
CA GLN A 154 1.62 -10.95 -7.78
C GLN A 154 0.48 -11.72 -8.43
N GLN A 155 0.37 -13.01 -8.14
CA GLN A 155 -0.75 -13.83 -8.59
C GLN A 155 -2.03 -13.48 -7.83
N THR A 156 -3.16 -13.47 -8.53
CA THR A 156 -4.47 -13.09 -7.97
C THR A 156 -4.99 -14.07 -6.91
N SER A 157 -4.42 -15.25 -6.78
CA SER A 157 -4.71 -16.21 -5.72
C SER A 157 -3.62 -17.27 -5.62
N ARG A 158 -3.50 -17.88 -4.43
CA ARG A 158 -2.61 -19.03 -4.21
C ARG A 158 -2.91 -20.21 -5.14
N ASN A 159 -4.19 -20.44 -5.46
CA ASN A 159 -4.60 -21.52 -6.37
C ASN A 159 -4.08 -21.33 -7.80
N ASN A 160 -3.68 -20.13 -8.19
CA ASN A 160 -3.08 -19.86 -9.49
C ASN A 160 -1.61 -20.30 -9.57
N ALA A 161 -0.93 -20.53 -8.44
CA ALA A 161 0.45 -21.00 -8.41
C ALA A 161 0.63 -22.36 -9.11
N ASP A 162 -0.38 -23.22 -9.10
CA ASP A 162 -0.35 -24.53 -9.75
C ASP A 162 -0.50 -24.48 -11.28
N ARG A 163 -0.81 -23.31 -11.84
CA ARG A 163 -0.95 -23.15 -13.29
C ARG A 163 0.41 -23.27 -13.97
N PRO A 164 0.49 -23.91 -15.16
CA PRO A 164 1.75 -24.07 -15.90
C PRO A 164 2.42 -22.75 -16.31
N ASP A 165 1.61 -21.70 -16.51
CA ASP A 165 1.99 -20.36 -16.95
C ASP A 165 2.00 -19.32 -15.81
N SER A 166 1.92 -19.78 -14.57
CA SER A 166 1.97 -18.93 -13.39
C SER A 166 3.37 -18.40 -13.15
N VAL A 167 3.49 -17.09 -12.97
CA VAL A 167 4.74 -16.38 -12.66
C VAL A 167 4.47 -15.27 -11.65
N GLY A 168 5.47 -14.92 -10.85
CA GLY A 168 5.45 -13.82 -9.90
C GLY A 168 6.84 -13.24 -9.73
N GLY A 169 6.94 -12.02 -9.23
CA GLY A 169 8.21 -11.33 -9.05
C GLY A 169 8.13 -9.85 -9.38
N ALA A 170 9.11 -9.31 -10.11
CA ALA A 170 9.13 -7.90 -10.47
C ALA A 170 9.54 -7.67 -11.93
N LEU A 171 8.79 -6.85 -12.63
CA LEU A 171 9.06 -6.45 -14.01
C LEU A 171 9.80 -5.11 -14.04
N LEU A 172 10.72 -4.95 -15.00
CA LEU A 172 11.53 -3.75 -15.17
C LEU A 172 11.31 -3.17 -16.56
N TYR A 173 11.03 -1.86 -16.61
CA TYR A 173 10.75 -1.13 -17.85
C TYR A 173 11.57 0.15 -17.95
N ASP A 174 12.05 0.47 -19.16
CA ASP A 174 12.44 1.83 -19.52
C ASP A 174 11.17 2.63 -19.83
N VAL A 175 10.95 3.67 -19.04
CA VAL A 175 9.86 4.63 -19.22
C VAL A 175 10.39 6.05 -19.42
N THR A 176 11.63 6.17 -19.94
CA THR A 176 12.23 7.46 -20.29
C THR A 176 11.37 8.20 -21.31
N ASP A 177 10.73 7.48 -22.21
CA ASP A 177 9.60 7.92 -23.01
C ASP A 177 8.34 7.19 -22.56
N PRO A 178 7.47 7.79 -21.70
CA PRO A 178 6.29 7.14 -21.18
C PRO A 178 5.25 6.77 -22.24
N TYR A 179 5.32 7.37 -23.43
CA TYR A 179 4.45 7.02 -24.56
C TYR A 179 4.90 5.73 -25.27
N ASN A 180 6.15 5.33 -25.10
CA ASN A 180 6.76 4.14 -25.72
C ASN A 180 7.57 3.35 -24.69
N PRO A 181 6.94 2.78 -23.64
CA PRO A 181 7.64 2.03 -22.62
C PRO A 181 8.24 0.73 -23.18
N GLU A 182 9.46 0.37 -22.74
CA GLU A 182 10.16 -0.84 -23.18
C GLU A 182 10.45 -1.75 -21.98
N ARG A 183 10.04 -3.04 -22.04
CA ARG A 183 10.42 -4.03 -21.04
C ARG A 183 11.89 -4.37 -21.17
N LEU A 184 12.64 -4.21 -20.07
CA LEU A 184 14.06 -4.48 -20.00
C LEU A 184 14.36 -5.85 -19.41
N GLY A 185 13.65 -6.23 -18.33
CA GLY A 185 13.92 -7.45 -17.60
C GLY A 185 12.77 -7.94 -16.73
N PHE A 186 13.01 -9.07 -16.10
CA PHE A 186 12.11 -9.71 -15.18
C PHE A 186 12.90 -10.45 -14.09
N TYR A 187 12.67 -10.10 -12.83
CA TYR A 187 13.14 -10.87 -11.69
C TYR A 187 12.04 -11.84 -11.28
N GLU A 188 12.19 -13.11 -11.66
CA GLU A 188 11.20 -14.16 -11.43
C GLU A 188 11.47 -14.85 -10.09
N LEU A 189 10.43 -15.00 -9.27
CA LEU A 189 10.47 -15.75 -8.01
C LEU A 189 10.14 -17.23 -8.22
N ASP A 190 10.46 -18.05 -7.22
CA ASP A 190 10.02 -19.45 -7.18
C ASP A 190 8.48 -19.51 -7.27
N ARG A 191 7.97 -20.46 -8.05
CA ARG A 191 6.53 -20.64 -8.27
C ARG A 191 5.74 -20.98 -7.00
N ALA A 192 6.41 -21.46 -5.94
CA ALA A 192 5.78 -21.65 -4.65
C ALA A 192 5.37 -20.32 -3.99
N ILE A 193 6.00 -19.21 -4.40
CA ILE A 193 5.71 -17.87 -3.90
C ILE A 193 4.62 -17.25 -4.81
N THR A 194 3.62 -16.59 -4.20
CA THR A 194 2.56 -15.93 -4.96
C THR A 194 3.06 -14.74 -5.79
N GLY A 195 4.26 -14.25 -5.51
CA GLY A 195 4.92 -13.14 -6.21
C GLY A 195 5.29 -12.00 -5.28
N THR A 196 5.70 -10.89 -5.88
CA THR A 196 6.03 -9.66 -5.15
C THR A 196 4.74 -8.85 -4.95
N HIS A 197 4.40 -8.59 -3.69
CA HIS A 197 3.27 -7.75 -3.32
C HIS A 197 3.63 -6.27 -3.43
N GLU A 198 4.60 -5.83 -2.64
CA GLU A 198 5.14 -4.48 -2.72
C GLU A 198 6.63 -4.46 -3.05
N LEU A 199 7.13 -3.31 -3.51
CA LEU A 199 8.53 -3.11 -3.80
C LEU A 199 8.92 -1.64 -3.71
N TYR A 200 10.22 -1.40 -3.63
CA TYR A 200 10.78 -0.06 -3.70
C TYR A 200 12.03 -0.02 -4.58
N LEU A 201 12.20 1.06 -5.33
CA LEU A 201 13.39 1.32 -6.12
C LEU A 201 14.19 2.43 -5.47
N THR A 202 15.49 2.24 -5.28
CA THR A 202 16.40 3.28 -4.77
C THR A 202 17.72 3.27 -5.53
N THR A 203 18.53 4.31 -5.31
CA THR A 203 19.85 4.41 -5.91
C THR A 203 20.90 4.80 -4.88
N GLN A 204 22.07 4.19 -4.97
CA GLN A 204 23.26 4.51 -4.18
C GLN A 204 24.41 4.85 -5.15
N GLY A 205 24.62 6.15 -5.40
CA GLY A 205 25.59 6.59 -6.38
C GLY A 205 25.24 6.09 -7.79
N ASN A 206 26.04 5.15 -8.31
CA ASN A 206 25.84 4.54 -9.63
C ASN A 206 25.28 3.11 -9.56
N GLN A 207 24.79 2.69 -8.42
CA GLN A 207 24.08 1.43 -8.23
C GLN A 207 22.58 1.68 -8.09
N ALA A 208 21.76 0.84 -8.68
CA ALA A 208 20.31 0.84 -8.52
C ALA A 208 19.88 -0.44 -7.80
N LEU A 209 19.08 -0.28 -6.75
CA LEU A 209 18.61 -1.37 -5.90
C LEU A 209 17.08 -1.42 -5.93
N MET A 210 16.55 -2.62 -6.10
CA MET A 210 15.13 -2.94 -5.93
C MET A 210 14.99 -3.78 -4.66
N LEU A 211 14.14 -3.32 -3.75
CA LEU A 211 13.81 -3.99 -2.51
C LEU A 211 12.44 -4.62 -2.68
N LEU A 212 12.31 -5.91 -2.38
CA LEU A 212 11.09 -6.69 -2.62
C LEU A 212 10.44 -7.13 -1.32
N SER A 213 9.12 -7.03 -1.28
CA SER A 213 8.26 -7.63 -0.27
C SER A 213 7.50 -8.80 -0.91
N ASN A 214 7.86 -10.01 -0.51
CA ASN A 214 7.32 -11.27 -1.03
C ASN A 214 6.62 -12.02 0.11
N PRO A 215 5.40 -11.61 0.53
CA PRO A 215 4.74 -12.19 1.69
C PRO A 215 4.67 -13.70 1.61
N TYR A 216 4.98 -14.37 2.74
CA TYR A 216 4.94 -15.82 2.91
C TYR A 216 5.99 -16.62 2.10
N ALA A 217 7.01 -15.97 1.53
CA ALA A 217 8.04 -16.68 0.76
C ALA A 217 8.77 -17.73 1.62
N ASP A 218 9.17 -17.34 2.85
CA ASP A 218 9.82 -18.27 3.80
C ASP A 218 8.93 -19.49 4.08
N PHE A 219 7.64 -19.26 4.35
CA PHE A 219 6.69 -20.32 4.68
C PHE A 219 6.47 -21.30 3.51
N TYR A 220 6.18 -20.80 2.32
CA TYR A 220 5.84 -21.63 1.17
C TYR A 220 7.04 -22.36 0.57
N THR A 221 8.23 -21.80 0.72
CA THR A 221 9.49 -22.45 0.25
C THR A 221 10.19 -23.26 1.31
N ASN A 222 9.62 -23.40 2.52
CA ASN A 222 10.23 -24.03 3.67
C ASN A 222 11.63 -23.44 3.98
N GLY A 223 11.74 -22.13 3.93
CA GLY A 223 12.94 -21.39 4.26
C GLY A 223 13.96 -21.22 3.14
N ALA A 224 13.66 -21.69 1.92
CA ALA A 224 14.60 -21.56 0.79
C ALA A 224 14.69 -20.12 0.25
N GLU A 225 13.60 -19.35 0.36
CA GLU A 225 13.52 -17.95 0.00
C GLU A 225 12.95 -17.16 1.18
N LYS A 226 13.26 -15.87 1.27
CA LYS A 226 12.79 -14.99 2.35
C LYS A 226 11.85 -13.93 1.82
N ASP A 227 11.02 -13.41 2.72
CA ASP A 227 10.00 -12.41 2.37
C ASP A 227 10.61 -11.07 1.96
N PHE A 228 11.72 -10.67 2.57
CA PHE A 228 12.42 -9.44 2.19
C PHE A 228 13.72 -9.76 1.46
N GLN A 229 13.87 -9.16 0.26
CA GLN A 229 15.05 -9.34 -0.59
C GLN A 229 15.56 -8.00 -1.13
N ILE A 230 16.89 -7.90 -1.32
CA ILE A 230 17.55 -6.79 -1.99
C ILE A 230 18.15 -7.30 -3.31
N ILE A 231 17.75 -6.64 -4.40
CA ILE A 231 18.11 -7.01 -5.77
C ILE A 231 18.91 -5.86 -6.40
N ASP A 232 20.07 -6.15 -6.97
CA ASP A 232 20.77 -5.21 -7.85
C ASP A 232 20.06 -5.17 -9.20
N VAL A 233 19.65 -3.98 -9.61
CA VAL A 233 19.02 -3.70 -10.89
C VAL A 233 19.81 -2.65 -11.68
N SER A 234 21.11 -2.52 -11.39
CA SER A 234 22.03 -1.61 -12.12
C SER A 234 22.10 -1.97 -13.59
N ASN A 235 22.01 -3.27 -13.92
CA ASN A 235 21.66 -3.79 -15.24
C ASN A 235 20.21 -4.31 -15.20
N PRO A 236 19.21 -3.54 -15.63
CA PRO A 236 17.82 -3.96 -15.53
C PRO A 236 17.47 -5.22 -16.35
N ALA A 237 18.33 -5.60 -17.32
CA ALA A 237 18.14 -6.81 -18.12
C ALA A 237 18.60 -8.08 -17.39
N GLU A 238 19.43 -7.95 -16.37
CA GLU A 238 20.01 -9.06 -15.60
C GLU A 238 19.97 -8.71 -14.09
N PRO A 239 18.78 -8.65 -13.47
CA PRO A 239 18.64 -8.38 -12.03
C PRO A 239 19.27 -9.50 -11.19
N GLU A 240 20.02 -9.14 -10.13
CA GLU A 240 20.75 -10.08 -9.29
C GLU A 240 20.38 -9.92 -7.81
N LYS A 241 20.02 -11.01 -7.11
CA LYS A 241 19.78 -11.02 -5.66
C LYS A 241 21.09 -10.84 -4.91
N LEU A 242 21.19 -9.77 -4.10
CA LEU A 242 22.33 -9.49 -3.25
C LEU A 242 22.17 -10.08 -1.85
N TRP A 243 20.97 -9.95 -1.28
CA TRP A 243 20.72 -10.32 0.12
C TRP A 243 19.25 -10.59 0.36
N GLU A 244 18.97 -11.32 1.43
CA GLU A 244 17.63 -11.58 1.93
C GLU A 244 17.62 -11.64 3.47
N PHE A 245 16.50 -11.27 4.08
CA PHE A 245 16.35 -11.22 5.53
C PHE A 245 15.58 -12.41 6.07
N ASP A 246 16.16 -13.08 7.05
CA ASP A 246 15.51 -14.09 7.86
C ASP A 246 15.18 -13.50 9.24
N PRO A 247 13.91 -13.41 9.68
CA PRO A 247 13.55 -12.92 11.01
C PRO A 247 14.27 -13.62 12.17
N ARG A 248 14.69 -14.89 12.00
CA ARG A 248 15.49 -15.62 12.99
C ARG A 248 16.91 -15.07 13.18
N MET A 249 17.33 -14.10 12.39
CA MET A 249 18.56 -13.34 12.66
C MET A 249 18.41 -12.35 13.82
N LEU A 250 17.16 -12.01 14.20
CA LEU A 250 16.88 -11.14 15.35
C LEU A 250 16.96 -11.93 16.64
N PRO A 251 17.58 -11.37 17.69
CA PRO A 251 17.80 -12.09 18.96
C PRO A 251 16.52 -12.54 19.67
N GLU A 252 15.42 -11.82 19.44
CA GLU A 252 14.11 -12.09 20.05
C GLU A 252 13.28 -13.13 19.31
N VAL A 253 13.58 -13.38 18.03
CA VAL A 253 12.83 -14.34 17.20
C VAL A 253 13.51 -15.71 17.30
N ASP A 254 12.84 -16.63 17.95
CA ASP A 254 13.36 -17.97 18.21
C ASP A 254 12.95 -19.01 17.13
N GLU A 255 13.26 -20.27 17.38
CA GLU A 255 12.98 -21.39 16.46
C GLU A 255 11.47 -21.71 16.32
N SER A 256 10.59 -21.08 17.09
CA SER A 256 9.13 -21.19 16.92
C SER A 256 8.63 -20.53 15.63
N PHE A 257 9.38 -19.55 15.11
CA PHE A 257 9.06 -18.94 13.84
C PHE A 257 9.17 -19.96 12.70
N ASN A 258 8.02 -20.25 12.09
CA ASN A 258 7.90 -21.27 11.04
C ASN A 258 7.91 -20.72 9.61
N GLY A 259 8.29 -19.45 9.44
CA GLY A 259 8.23 -18.71 8.17
C GLY A 259 6.99 -17.81 8.02
N TYR A 260 6.06 -17.90 8.98
CA TYR A 260 4.87 -17.05 9.03
C TYR A 260 4.41 -16.79 10.48
N HIS A 261 4.27 -17.82 11.29
CA HIS A 261 3.87 -17.68 12.69
C HIS A 261 5.08 -17.70 13.62
N TRP A 262 5.05 -16.85 14.61
CA TRP A 262 6.01 -16.76 15.69
C TRP A 262 5.30 -16.79 17.05
N ASP A 263 5.69 -17.72 17.93
CA ASP A 263 5.21 -17.73 19.31
C ASP A 263 5.99 -16.70 20.11
N ALA A 264 5.46 -15.50 20.20
CA ALA A 264 6.13 -14.36 20.81
C ALA A 264 6.26 -14.51 22.34
N PRO A 265 7.24 -13.84 22.96
CA PRO A 265 7.45 -13.89 24.42
C PRO A 265 6.26 -13.39 25.24
N ASP A 266 5.36 -12.60 24.67
CA ASP A 266 4.11 -12.13 25.29
C ASP A 266 3.03 -13.21 25.41
N GLY A 267 3.25 -14.38 24.79
CA GLY A 267 2.35 -15.52 24.83
C GLY A 267 1.33 -15.58 23.67
N HIS A 268 1.41 -14.64 22.72
CA HIS A 268 0.60 -14.67 21.50
C HIS A 268 1.37 -15.35 20.35
N THR A 269 0.65 -16.06 19.49
CA THR A 269 1.18 -16.47 18.19
C THR A 269 0.94 -15.32 17.20
N ARG A 270 2.01 -14.70 16.71
CA ARG A 270 1.98 -13.52 15.89
C ARG A 270 2.32 -13.83 14.44
N PRO A 271 1.52 -13.36 13.46
CA PRO A 271 1.92 -13.42 12.06
C PRO A 271 3.09 -12.45 11.79
N VAL A 272 4.15 -12.97 11.18
CA VAL A 272 5.34 -12.19 10.81
C VAL A 272 5.65 -12.46 9.35
N PHE A 273 5.48 -11.45 8.53
CA PHE A 273 5.81 -11.46 7.11
C PHE A 273 6.11 -10.05 6.62
N ASN A 274 6.91 -9.93 5.58
CA ASN A 274 7.18 -8.63 4.99
C ASN A 274 6.01 -8.18 4.10
N HIS A 275 5.32 -7.11 4.53
CA HIS A 275 4.23 -6.53 3.75
C HIS A 275 4.75 -5.46 2.78
N SER A 276 5.53 -4.50 3.27
CA SER A 276 6.05 -3.42 2.44
C SER A 276 7.48 -3.02 2.81
N VAL A 277 8.11 -2.25 1.95
CA VAL A 277 9.44 -1.71 2.18
C VAL A 277 9.61 -0.35 1.53
N ILE A 278 10.31 0.55 2.22
CA ILE A 278 10.79 1.82 1.67
C ILE A 278 12.24 2.05 2.06
N THR A 279 12.87 3.07 1.44
CA THR A 279 14.17 3.58 1.89
C THR A 279 14.09 5.07 2.22
N ASP A 280 15.10 5.59 2.91
CA ASP A 280 15.35 7.02 2.92
C ASP A 280 15.69 7.54 1.54
N ASN A 281 15.70 8.88 1.36
CA ASN A 281 15.93 9.50 0.05
C ASN A 281 17.30 9.19 -0.57
N ASN A 282 18.26 8.77 0.24
CA ASN A 282 19.62 8.47 -0.21
C ASN A 282 19.84 6.97 -0.41
N GLY A 283 18.85 6.13 -0.12
CA GLY A 283 18.94 4.68 -0.19
C GLY A 283 19.92 4.07 0.81
N GLN A 284 20.16 4.75 1.96
CA GLN A 284 21.13 4.29 2.95
C GLN A 284 20.50 3.42 4.04
N TYR A 285 19.21 3.60 4.27
CA TYR A 285 18.44 2.85 5.26
C TYR A 285 17.19 2.28 4.62
N ALA A 286 16.90 1.01 4.92
CA ALA A 286 15.63 0.37 4.57
C ALA A 286 14.73 0.28 5.81
N TYR A 287 13.44 0.51 5.59
CA TYR A 287 12.37 0.39 6.58
C TYR A 287 11.41 -0.68 6.07
N VAL A 288 11.39 -1.81 6.75
CA VAL A 288 10.74 -3.05 6.32
C VAL A 288 9.57 -3.35 7.24
N SER A 289 8.35 -3.22 6.74
CA SER A 289 7.14 -3.47 7.52
C SER A 289 6.90 -4.98 7.64
N MET A 290 7.19 -5.53 8.82
CA MET A 290 7.17 -6.98 9.10
C MET A 290 5.93 -7.39 9.91
N TRP A 291 4.76 -6.88 9.56
CA TRP A 291 3.47 -7.15 10.20
C TRP A 291 3.55 -7.05 11.72
N ASP A 292 3.33 -8.14 12.47
CA ASP A 292 3.32 -8.10 13.95
C ASP A 292 4.71 -8.00 14.60
N LEU A 293 5.79 -8.06 13.81
CA LEU A 293 7.13 -7.76 14.28
C LEU A 293 7.41 -6.24 14.33
N GLY A 294 6.61 -5.43 13.64
CA GLY A 294 6.81 -3.99 13.49
C GLY A 294 7.64 -3.63 12.26
N THR A 295 8.04 -2.36 12.18
CA THR A 295 8.92 -1.88 11.10
C THR A 295 10.38 -2.06 11.50
N VAL A 296 11.06 -2.94 10.78
CA VAL A 296 12.49 -3.27 10.99
C VAL A 296 13.36 -2.30 10.19
N ILE A 297 14.42 -1.80 10.79
CA ILE A 297 15.34 -0.79 10.22
C ILE A 297 16.70 -1.41 9.95
N PHE A 298 17.14 -1.33 8.68
CA PHE A 298 18.46 -1.78 8.26
C PHE A 298 19.30 -0.61 7.73
N ASP A 299 20.59 -0.64 8.03
CA ASP A 299 21.60 0.09 7.28
C ASP A 299 21.96 -0.74 6.05
N ILE A 300 21.65 -0.22 4.87
CA ILE A 300 21.87 -0.89 3.58
C ILE A 300 22.95 -0.22 2.75
N ARG A 301 23.85 0.59 3.36
CA ARG A 301 24.98 1.21 2.64
C ARG A 301 25.90 0.16 2.02
N ASN A 302 25.99 -1.03 2.63
CA ASN A 302 26.48 -2.23 1.98
C ASN A 302 25.31 -3.18 1.72
N PRO A 303 24.73 -3.22 0.51
CA PRO A 303 23.52 -3.98 0.24
C PRO A 303 23.73 -5.51 0.20
N GLU A 304 24.99 -5.97 0.16
CA GLU A 304 25.35 -7.39 0.25
C GLU A 304 25.43 -7.89 1.72
N GLU A 305 25.60 -6.96 2.68
CA GLU A 305 25.72 -7.26 4.12
C GLU A 305 24.99 -6.16 4.92
N PRO A 306 23.66 -6.04 4.82
CA PRO A 306 22.89 -5.07 5.60
C PRO A 306 23.05 -5.29 7.11
N GLU A 307 23.09 -4.19 7.87
CA GLU A 307 23.17 -4.20 9.32
C GLU A 307 21.79 -3.93 9.93
N TYR A 308 21.29 -4.84 10.77
CA TYR A 308 20.10 -4.59 11.59
C TYR A 308 20.42 -3.50 12.62
N LEU A 309 19.60 -2.46 12.69
CA LEU A 309 19.75 -1.35 13.64
C LEU A 309 18.75 -1.44 14.79
N GLY A 310 17.48 -1.63 14.48
CA GLY A 310 16.39 -1.64 15.44
C GLY A 310 15.05 -1.85 14.75
N ARG A 311 13.98 -1.84 15.52
CA ARG A 311 12.61 -1.95 15.01
C ARG A 311 11.63 -1.21 15.90
N THR A 312 10.45 -0.93 15.38
CA THR A 312 9.31 -0.50 16.20
C THR A 312 8.77 -1.70 16.99
N GLU A 313 8.18 -1.43 18.14
CA GLU A 313 7.64 -2.48 19.02
C GLU A 313 6.18 -2.15 19.39
N TYR A 314 5.43 -3.18 19.76
CA TYR A 314 4.08 -3.09 20.27
C TYR A 314 4.04 -3.52 21.73
N ALA A 315 3.07 -3.01 22.49
CA ALA A 315 2.80 -3.55 23.82
C ALA A 315 2.26 -4.98 23.71
N ASP A 316 2.42 -5.76 24.78
CA ASP A 316 2.08 -7.19 24.81
C ASP A 316 0.60 -7.46 24.47
N ASP A 317 -0.29 -6.48 24.76
CA ASP A 317 -1.74 -6.54 24.50
C ASP A 317 -2.16 -5.89 23.18
N GLN A 318 -1.21 -5.40 22.37
CA GLN A 318 -1.47 -4.78 21.08
C GLN A 318 -1.17 -5.71 19.92
N LYS A 319 -2.09 -5.76 18.95
CA LYS A 319 -1.81 -6.33 17.64
C LYS A 319 -0.84 -5.41 16.88
N GLY A 320 0.06 -5.98 16.11
CA GLY A 320 0.99 -5.24 15.27
C GLY A 320 0.34 -4.69 14.01
N ALA A 321 0.36 -5.47 12.96
CA ALA A 321 -0.11 -5.13 11.61
C ALA A 321 0.62 -3.93 10.99
N ALA A 322 1.96 -3.85 11.16
CA ALA A 322 2.79 -2.90 10.42
C ALA A 322 2.66 -3.15 8.93
N HIS A 323 1.92 -2.27 8.25
CA HIS A 323 1.55 -2.40 6.86
C HIS A 323 2.54 -1.66 5.95
N SER A 324 2.60 -0.35 6.09
CA SER A 324 3.42 0.53 5.27
C SER A 324 4.09 1.60 6.10
N ALA A 325 5.15 2.19 5.55
CA ALA A 325 5.91 3.22 6.23
C ALA A 325 6.17 4.44 5.35
N ALA A 326 6.43 5.57 5.98
CA ALA A 326 6.99 6.76 5.36
C ALA A 326 8.02 7.39 6.30
N VAL A 327 8.98 8.12 5.73
CA VAL A 327 9.96 8.87 6.52
C VAL A 327 9.83 10.36 6.29
N ALA A 328 10.05 11.14 7.35
CA ALA A 328 10.02 12.59 7.33
C ALA A 328 11.30 13.17 7.94
N ARG A 329 11.48 14.49 7.79
CA ARG A 329 12.57 15.24 8.42
C ARG A 329 13.96 14.65 8.17
N GLY A 330 14.22 14.28 6.92
CA GLY A 330 15.52 13.71 6.53
C GLY A 330 15.80 12.34 7.12
N GLY A 331 14.78 11.55 7.43
CA GLY A 331 14.91 10.21 7.98
C GLY A 331 15.04 10.16 9.52
N ASN A 332 14.61 11.22 10.23
CA ASN A 332 14.57 11.24 11.69
C ASN A 332 13.18 10.95 12.26
N ILE A 333 12.14 10.99 11.45
CA ILE A 333 10.78 10.62 11.83
C ILE A 333 10.33 9.45 10.94
N LEU A 334 9.83 8.40 11.55
CA LEU A 334 9.18 7.27 10.90
C LEU A 334 7.68 7.36 11.16
N ILE A 335 6.90 7.20 10.10
CA ILE A 335 5.46 7.00 10.14
C ILE A 335 5.22 5.55 9.78
N GLU A 336 4.51 4.82 10.62
CA GLU A 336 4.10 3.43 10.41
C GLU A 336 2.57 3.38 10.40
N THR A 337 1.99 2.82 9.35
CA THR A 337 0.54 2.56 9.30
C THR A 337 0.27 1.13 9.73
N ARG A 338 -0.83 0.94 10.47
CA ARG A 338 -1.32 -0.37 10.89
C ARG A 338 -2.61 -0.67 10.16
N GLU A 339 -2.61 -1.68 9.31
CA GLU A 339 -3.80 -2.08 8.59
C GLU A 339 -4.57 -3.14 9.38
N ILE A 340 -5.67 -2.75 10.00
CA ILE A 340 -6.52 -3.64 10.77
C ILE A 340 -7.95 -3.54 10.24
N ALA A 341 -8.29 -4.43 9.32
CA ALA A 341 -9.62 -4.46 8.71
C ALA A 341 -10.70 -5.02 9.65
N ASN A 342 -10.32 -5.85 10.63
CA ASN A 342 -11.25 -6.42 11.60
C ASN A 342 -10.73 -6.24 13.03
N PRO A 343 -11.12 -5.16 13.71
CA PRO A 343 -10.62 -4.85 15.06
C PRO A 343 -11.05 -5.85 16.13
N HIS A 344 -12.04 -6.70 15.87
CA HIS A 344 -12.61 -7.60 16.89
C HIS A 344 -12.25 -9.07 16.70
N GLY A 345 -11.52 -9.42 15.63
CA GLY A 345 -11.32 -10.83 15.22
C GLY A 345 -10.22 -11.59 15.95
N GLU A 346 -9.34 -10.93 16.76
CA GLU A 346 -8.04 -11.51 17.08
C GLU A 346 -7.64 -11.51 18.56
N GLY A 347 -8.55 -11.16 19.45
CA GLY A 347 -8.33 -11.25 20.90
C GLY A 347 -7.45 -10.15 21.50
N PHE A 348 -7.14 -9.11 20.75
CA PHE A 348 -6.44 -7.93 21.24
C PHE A 348 -7.42 -6.82 21.60
N GLU A 349 -7.17 -6.12 22.73
CA GLU A 349 -8.10 -5.07 23.21
C GLU A 349 -8.08 -3.81 22.34
N ASP A 350 -6.95 -3.48 21.72
CA ASP A 350 -6.76 -2.26 20.89
C ASP A 350 -6.39 -2.61 19.45
N ALA A 351 -7.32 -3.22 18.73
CA ALA A 351 -7.13 -3.70 17.38
C ALA A 351 -7.66 -2.72 16.30
N TYR A 352 -7.42 -1.42 16.48
CA TYR A 352 -7.74 -0.41 15.47
C TYR A 352 -6.51 0.00 14.67
N GLY A 353 -6.73 0.35 13.39
CA GLY A 353 -5.67 0.80 12.52
C GLY A 353 -5.20 2.22 12.83
N TYR A 354 -4.26 2.36 13.75
CA TYR A 354 -3.61 3.63 14.05
C TYR A 354 -2.41 3.89 13.14
N THR A 355 -2.15 5.17 12.87
CA THR A 355 -0.86 5.61 12.31
C THR A 355 0.06 5.96 13.47
N ARG A 356 1.20 5.31 13.57
CA ARG A 356 2.19 5.52 14.63
C ARG A 356 3.32 6.40 14.13
N ILE A 357 3.75 7.36 14.94
CA ILE A 357 4.82 8.31 14.60
C ILE A 357 5.95 8.16 15.61
N PHE A 358 7.15 7.88 15.10
CA PHE A 358 8.33 7.62 15.91
C PHE A 358 9.44 8.65 15.64
N ASP A 359 10.18 9.01 16.68
CA ASP A 359 11.53 9.54 16.54
C ASP A 359 12.50 8.39 16.29
N ILE A 360 13.20 8.45 15.16
CA ILE A 360 14.23 7.50 14.75
C ILE A 360 15.57 8.20 14.51
N SER A 361 15.80 9.31 15.19
CA SER A 361 17.12 9.98 15.17
C SER A 361 18.22 9.01 15.62
N ASP A 362 17.91 8.17 16.62
CA ASP A 362 18.64 6.94 16.94
C ASP A 362 17.85 5.75 16.37
N LYS A 363 18.30 5.21 15.21
CA LYS A 363 17.64 4.11 14.53
C LYS A 363 17.70 2.77 15.28
N SER A 364 18.60 2.68 16.28
CA SER A 364 18.68 1.51 17.15
C SER A 364 17.64 1.51 18.28
N ASN A 365 16.96 2.64 18.48
CA ASN A 365 15.96 2.81 19.54
C ASN A 365 14.80 3.71 19.08
N PRO A 366 13.94 3.24 18.16
CA PRO A 366 12.74 3.99 17.75
C PRO A 366 11.88 4.37 18.96
N GLU A 367 11.61 5.66 19.15
CA GLU A 367 10.81 6.18 20.26
C GLU A 367 9.43 6.61 19.75
N LEU A 368 8.35 6.01 20.27
CA LEU A 368 6.99 6.39 19.93
C LEU A 368 6.67 7.79 20.44
N LEU A 369 6.36 8.72 19.52
CA LEU A 369 5.97 10.08 19.83
C LEU A 369 4.46 10.24 19.96
N SER A 370 3.70 9.61 19.06
CA SER A 370 2.24 9.70 19.04
C SER A 370 1.61 8.60 18.21
N GLU A 371 0.32 8.41 18.43
CA GLU A 371 -0.58 7.60 17.60
C GLU A 371 -1.69 8.50 17.05
N PHE A 372 -1.94 8.42 15.76
CA PHE A 372 -3.00 9.17 15.10
C PHE A 372 -4.09 8.23 14.61
N THR A 373 -5.31 8.59 14.87
CA THR A 373 -6.50 7.99 14.27
C THR A 373 -7.52 9.08 13.92
N THR A 374 -8.55 8.73 13.21
CA THR A 374 -9.66 9.62 12.84
C THR A 374 -10.98 9.03 13.31
N GLU A 375 -11.99 9.88 13.49
CA GLU A 375 -13.35 9.43 13.81
C GLU A 375 -13.88 8.39 12.80
N LEU A 376 -13.44 8.46 11.54
CA LEU A 376 -13.84 7.52 10.50
C LEU A 376 -13.38 6.08 10.77
N THR A 377 -12.32 5.87 11.55
CA THR A 377 -11.84 4.55 11.93
C THR A 377 -12.95 3.74 12.65
N PHE A 378 -13.84 4.43 13.35
CA PHE A 378 -14.90 3.82 14.16
C PHE A 378 -16.25 3.75 13.44
N ASP A 379 -16.47 4.53 12.37
CA ASP A 379 -17.76 4.66 11.69
C ASP A 379 -18.19 3.38 10.93
N PHE A 380 -17.25 2.51 10.60
CA PHE A 380 -17.48 1.32 9.77
C PHE A 380 -17.36 -0.01 10.54
N ILE A 381 -17.25 0.06 11.86
CA ILE A 381 -17.19 -1.14 12.69
C ILE A 381 -18.42 -2.01 12.43
N GLY A 382 -18.19 -3.27 12.05
CA GLY A 382 -19.26 -4.22 11.74
C GLY A 382 -19.89 -4.06 10.35
N THR A 383 -19.34 -3.22 9.48
CA THR A 383 -19.70 -3.15 8.06
C THR A 383 -18.81 -4.07 7.21
N THR A 384 -19.19 -4.24 5.94
CA THR A 384 -18.36 -4.97 4.96
C THR A 384 -17.25 -4.12 4.35
N PHE A 385 -17.14 -2.85 4.77
CA PHE A 385 -16.13 -1.93 4.27
C PHE A 385 -15.00 -1.80 5.29
N ALA A 386 -13.79 -1.99 4.84
CA ALA A 386 -12.63 -1.65 5.63
C ALA A 386 -12.55 -0.14 5.81
N ASN A 387 -12.30 0.31 7.03
CA ASN A 387 -12.02 1.70 7.33
C ASN A 387 -10.80 1.77 8.24
N THR A 388 -9.67 1.46 7.65
CA THR A 388 -8.37 1.47 8.28
C THR A 388 -7.40 2.27 7.44
N VAL A 389 -6.34 2.77 8.04
CA VAL A 389 -5.25 3.38 7.30
C VAL A 389 -4.55 2.32 6.45
N HIS A 390 -4.12 2.73 5.24
CA HIS A 390 -3.39 1.88 4.33
C HIS A 390 -1.99 2.47 4.05
N ASP A 391 -1.82 3.32 3.06
CA ASP A 391 -0.51 3.80 2.62
C ASP A 391 -0.25 5.27 3.01
N PRO A 392 0.91 5.59 3.62
CA PRO A 392 1.30 6.94 4.03
C PRO A 392 2.21 7.59 2.99
N LYS A 393 2.04 8.88 2.73
CA LYS A 393 2.99 9.69 1.96
C LYS A 393 3.25 11.02 2.67
N VAL A 394 4.50 11.41 2.76
CA VAL A 394 4.90 12.68 3.39
C VAL A 394 5.33 13.69 2.33
N HIS A 395 4.77 14.89 2.40
CA HIS A 395 5.22 16.02 1.63
C HIS A 395 5.42 17.25 2.55
N GLY A 396 6.66 17.62 2.78
CA GLY A 396 7.01 18.62 3.76
C GLY A 396 6.61 18.23 5.19
N ASN A 397 5.72 18.99 5.81
CA ASN A 397 5.14 18.71 7.12
C ASN A 397 3.70 18.17 7.03
N THR A 398 3.25 17.77 5.85
CA THR A 398 1.93 17.17 5.68
C THR A 398 2.09 15.68 5.39
N LEU A 399 1.42 14.86 6.18
CA LEU A 399 1.23 13.44 5.97
C LEU A 399 -0.10 13.23 5.28
N TYR A 400 -0.10 12.53 4.17
CA TYR A 400 -1.28 12.08 3.45
C TYR A 400 -1.45 10.59 3.67
N LEU A 401 -2.66 10.17 3.99
CA LEU A 401 -3.02 8.79 4.27
C LEU A 401 -4.13 8.36 3.31
N SER A 402 -3.98 7.23 2.65
CA SER A 402 -5.11 6.52 2.07
C SER A 402 -5.82 5.74 3.18
N TYR A 403 -7.15 5.72 3.14
CA TYR A 403 -7.95 5.27 4.28
C TYR A 403 -9.18 4.46 3.82
N TYR A 404 -9.05 3.67 2.77
CA TYR A 404 -10.14 2.90 2.17
C TYR A 404 -11.45 3.71 2.03
N ALA A 405 -12.51 3.27 2.72
CA ALA A 405 -13.80 3.99 2.72
C ALA A 405 -13.71 5.42 3.31
N GLY A 406 -12.69 5.70 4.12
CA GLY A 406 -12.40 7.04 4.64
C GLY A 406 -11.79 7.98 3.62
N GLY A 407 -11.38 7.48 2.45
CA GLY A 407 -10.83 8.31 1.36
C GLY A 407 -9.39 8.74 1.59
N VAL A 408 -9.09 10.01 1.42
CA VAL A 408 -7.76 10.61 1.66
C VAL A 408 -7.81 11.54 2.85
N ILE A 409 -6.91 11.34 3.81
CA ILE A 409 -6.77 12.19 5.01
C ILE A 409 -5.42 12.91 4.96
N ALA A 410 -5.43 14.22 5.20
CA ALA A 410 -4.22 15.02 5.33
C ALA A 410 -4.01 15.46 6.79
N VAL A 411 -2.83 15.19 7.32
CA VAL A 411 -2.45 15.41 8.71
C VAL A 411 -1.26 16.36 8.77
N ASP A 412 -1.34 17.39 9.58
CA ASP A 412 -0.18 18.25 9.93
C ASP A 412 0.69 17.52 10.95
N ILE A 413 1.93 17.27 10.60
CA ILE A 413 2.97 16.67 11.42
C ILE A 413 4.09 17.68 11.76
N THR A 414 3.77 18.99 11.72
CA THR A 414 4.72 20.03 12.17
C THR A 414 5.15 19.80 13.63
N ASN A 415 4.25 19.31 14.48
CA ASN A 415 4.60 18.72 15.76
C ASN A 415 4.25 17.22 15.71
N PRO A 416 5.23 16.30 15.50
CA PRO A 416 4.96 14.89 15.35
C PRO A 416 4.43 14.20 16.62
N SER A 417 4.52 14.88 17.79
CA SER A 417 3.93 14.40 19.04
C SER A 417 2.44 14.81 19.19
N GLU A 418 1.95 15.71 18.35
CA GLU A 418 0.58 16.21 18.33
C GLU A 418 0.10 16.37 16.88
N PRO A 419 -0.06 15.27 16.13
CA PRO A 419 -0.53 15.32 14.75
C PRO A 419 -1.97 15.80 14.69
N GLU A 420 -2.31 16.65 13.70
CA GLU A 420 -3.63 17.24 13.55
C GLU A 420 -4.18 16.99 12.14
N GLU A 421 -5.41 16.45 12.04
CA GLU A 421 -6.11 16.34 10.77
C GLU A 421 -6.48 17.74 10.25
N ILE A 422 -5.97 18.09 9.07
CA ILE A 422 -6.16 19.40 8.46
C ILE A 422 -7.04 19.42 7.23
N ALA A 423 -7.22 18.25 6.60
CA ALA A 423 -8.08 18.10 5.43
C ALA A 423 -8.47 16.64 5.20
N ARG A 424 -9.59 16.41 4.54
CA ARG A 424 -9.97 15.09 4.03
C ARG A 424 -10.76 15.22 2.71
N TYR A 425 -10.72 14.14 1.96
CA TYR A 425 -11.55 13.88 0.79
C TYR A 425 -12.17 12.50 0.94
N THR A 426 -13.46 12.47 1.24
CA THR A 426 -14.22 11.23 1.46
C THR A 426 -15.47 11.27 0.59
N PRO A 427 -15.39 10.87 -0.68
CA PRO A 427 -16.56 10.79 -1.56
C PRO A 427 -17.44 9.59 -1.19
N ASP A 428 -18.69 9.64 -1.66
CA ASP A 428 -19.61 8.52 -1.53
C ASP A 428 -19.02 7.28 -2.25
N GLU A 429 -19.17 6.11 -1.65
CA GLU A 429 -18.64 4.83 -2.17
C GLU A 429 -17.11 4.82 -2.37
N SER A 430 -16.39 5.64 -1.61
CA SER A 430 -14.93 5.70 -1.62
C SER A 430 -14.31 4.36 -1.19
N ASN A 431 -13.20 4.00 -1.86
CA ASN A 431 -12.34 2.89 -1.44
C ASN A 431 -10.90 3.16 -1.90
N VAL A 432 -10.26 4.14 -1.24
CA VAL A 432 -8.94 4.63 -1.62
C VAL A 432 -7.84 3.71 -1.11
N TRP A 433 -7.12 3.11 -2.06
CA TRP A 433 -6.00 2.20 -1.83
C TRP A 433 -4.68 2.94 -1.64
N GLY A 434 -4.27 3.74 -2.60
CA GLY A 434 -3.01 4.47 -2.61
C GLY A 434 -3.17 5.98 -2.68
N VAL A 435 -2.16 6.69 -2.21
CA VAL A 435 -2.06 8.15 -2.30
C VAL A 435 -0.65 8.56 -2.72
N PHE A 436 -0.53 9.57 -3.56
CA PHE A 436 0.76 10.14 -3.94
C PHE A 436 0.67 11.65 -4.09
N VAL A 437 1.77 12.36 -3.85
CA VAL A 437 1.83 13.82 -4.02
C VAL A 437 2.69 14.15 -5.23
N ASP A 438 2.06 14.73 -6.25
CA ASP A 438 2.74 15.27 -7.43
C ASP A 438 2.56 16.78 -7.51
N ARG A 439 3.66 17.51 -7.41
CA ARG A 439 3.67 18.99 -7.43
C ARG A 439 2.72 19.58 -6.37
N ASN A 440 1.61 20.21 -6.79
CA ASN A 440 0.58 20.81 -5.92
C ASN A 440 -0.70 19.96 -5.84
N TYR A 441 -0.68 18.76 -6.37
CA TYR A 441 -1.81 17.84 -6.43
C TYR A 441 -1.57 16.62 -5.58
N VAL A 442 -2.64 16.04 -5.09
CA VAL A 442 -2.65 14.74 -4.44
C VAL A 442 -3.38 13.79 -5.36
N LEU A 443 -2.69 12.76 -5.78
CA LEU A 443 -3.27 11.66 -6.55
C LEU A 443 -3.78 10.62 -5.58
N ALA A 444 -4.94 10.05 -5.87
CA ALA A 444 -5.48 8.92 -5.12
C ALA A 444 -5.96 7.85 -6.10
N SER A 445 -5.69 6.60 -5.77
CA SER A 445 -6.26 5.45 -6.45
C SER A 445 -7.47 4.97 -5.67
N ASP A 446 -8.65 5.12 -6.25
CA ASP A 446 -9.88 4.57 -5.70
C ASP A 446 -10.20 3.26 -6.43
N MET A 447 -10.26 2.14 -5.70
CA MET A 447 -10.37 0.80 -6.29
C MET A 447 -11.53 0.67 -7.28
N GLY A 448 -12.68 1.27 -6.94
CA GLY A 448 -13.88 1.21 -7.79
C GLY A 448 -14.05 2.38 -8.75
N GLN A 449 -13.33 3.48 -8.51
CA GLN A 449 -13.54 4.75 -9.21
C GLN A 449 -12.30 5.27 -9.97
N GLY A 450 -11.18 4.56 -9.94
CA GLY A 450 -9.99 4.86 -10.73
C GLY A 450 -9.10 5.95 -10.12
N LEU A 451 -8.42 6.71 -11.00
CA LEU A 451 -7.53 7.80 -10.62
C LEU A 451 -8.33 9.02 -10.18
N LYS A 452 -8.02 9.58 -9.02
CA LYS A 452 -8.51 10.86 -8.54
C LYS A 452 -7.36 11.86 -8.48
N VAL A 453 -7.60 13.07 -8.96
CA VAL A 453 -6.67 14.19 -8.84
C VAL A 453 -7.28 15.23 -7.91
N LEU A 454 -6.63 15.45 -6.78
CA LEU A 454 -7.11 16.34 -5.72
C LEU A 454 -6.22 17.57 -5.63
N GLN A 455 -6.79 18.70 -5.26
CA GLN A 455 -6.06 19.93 -5.01
C GLN A 455 -6.36 20.46 -3.61
N LYS A 456 -5.32 20.94 -2.92
CA LYS A 456 -5.47 21.64 -1.65
C LYS A 456 -6.01 23.05 -1.89
N ASN A 457 -7.12 23.42 -1.25
CA ASN A 457 -7.63 24.78 -1.25
C ASN A 457 -6.68 25.70 -0.48
N ASN A 458 -5.93 26.51 -1.18
CA ASN A 458 -5.27 27.66 -0.58
C ASN A 458 -6.36 28.66 -0.14
N GLY A 459 -6.57 28.87 1.15
CA GLY A 459 -7.69 29.57 1.79
C GLY A 459 -8.01 31.01 1.33
N ASN A 460 -7.70 31.38 0.08
CA ASN A 460 -7.96 32.68 -0.55
C ASN A 460 -8.68 32.60 -1.91
N SER A 461 -9.17 31.46 -2.37
CA SER A 461 -10.03 31.44 -3.56
C SER A 461 -11.47 31.74 -3.16
N ASN A 462 -11.82 33.04 -3.19
CA ASN A 462 -13.20 33.53 -3.15
C ASN A 462 -13.90 33.00 -4.43
N PRO A 463 -14.94 32.14 -4.38
CA PRO A 463 -15.59 31.59 -5.58
C PRO A 463 -16.34 32.62 -6.43
N GLY A 464 -16.23 33.89 -6.06
CA GLY A 464 -16.96 35.02 -6.70
C GLY A 464 -16.31 35.66 -7.91
N ASN A 465 -15.08 35.31 -8.35
CA ASN A 465 -14.39 36.03 -9.43
C ASN A 465 -14.12 35.24 -10.71
N ALA A 466 -14.70 34.07 -10.90
CA ALA A 466 -14.59 33.32 -12.15
C ALA A 466 -15.59 33.74 -13.27
N GLN A 467 -16.33 34.83 -13.07
CA GLN A 467 -17.14 35.44 -14.13
C GLN A 467 -16.70 36.86 -14.35
N ARG A 468 -15.67 37.11 -15.12
CA ARG A 468 -15.42 38.28 -15.99
C ARG A 468 -13.98 38.28 -16.48
N GLN A 469 -13.72 37.62 -17.59
CA GLN A 469 -12.85 38.18 -18.63
C GLN A 469 -13.27 37.58 -19.98
N HIS A 470 -13.79 38.47 -20.81
CA HIS A 470 -14.10 38.27 -22.23
C HIS A 470 -12.82 38.19 -23.04
#